data_3ecf32563f6483faf7fbf06de9a3106f
#
_entry.id   3ecf32563f6483faf7fbf06de9a3106f
#
_cell.length_a   1.000
_cell.length_b   1.000
_cell.length_c   1.000
_cell.angle_alpha   90.00
_cell.angle_beta   90.00
_cell.angle_gamma   90.00
#
_symmetry.space_group_name_H-M   'P 1'
#
loop_
_entity.id
_entity.type
_entity.pdbx_description
1 polymer ?
#
loop_
_entity_poly.entity_id
_entity_poly.type
_entity_poly.pdbx_seq_one_letter_code
_entity_poly.pdbx_strand_id
1 'polypeptide(L)'
;GYLVEVVEKWNSFTRTRKDLWGWADLLAIRRGEVLAVQVTSEGVANRVKKVMDSETIARVREAGVRVEVHGWRKNVKGRYVQRIVDLS
;
A
#
# COMPACT_ATOMS: atom_id res chain seq x y z
N GLY A 1 10.68 -15.95 -0.26
CA GLY A 1 9.96 -14.84 -0.84
C GLY A 1 8.54 -14.68 -0.33
N TYR A 2 7.94 -13.59 -0.70
CA TYR A 2 6.55 -13.32 -0.41
C TYR A 2 5.63 -13.88 -1.50
N LEU A 3 4.46 -14.38 -1.09
CA LEU A 3 3.34 -14.56 -2.00
C LEU A 3 2.59 -13.23 -2.07
N VAL A 4 2.47 -12.64 -3.24
CA VAL A 4 1.89 -11.30 -3.43
C VAL A 4 0.59 -11.39 -4.21
N GLU A 5 -0.46 -10.72 -3.70
CA GLU A 5 -1.74 -10.59 -4.39
C GLU A 5 -2.12 -9.12 -4.54
N VAL A 6 -2.68 -8.78 -5.69
CA VAL A 6 -3.30 -7.47 -5.92
C VAL A 6 -4.70 -7.52 -5.30
N VAL A 7 -4.94 -6.62 -4.35
CA VAL A 7 -6.20 -6.57 -3.59
C VAL A 7 -7.02 -5.31 -3.87
N GLU A 8 -6.61 -4.50 -4.84
CA GLU A 8 -7.47 -3.45 -5.38
C GLU A 8 -8.37 -4.05 -6.47
N LYS A 9 -9.63 -3.67 -6.47
CA LYS A 9 -10.60 -4.19 -7.43
C LYS A 9 -11.28 -3.07 -8.19
N TRP A 10 -11.37 -3.24 -9.52
CA TRP A 10 -12.16 -2.37 -10.38
C TRP A 10 -13.60 -2.86 -10.41
N ASN A 11 -14.55 -1.95 -10.17
CA ASN A 11 -15.97 -2.20 -10.33
C ASN A 11 -16.46 -1.54 -11.62
N SER A 12 -16.80 -2.35 -12.63
CA SER A 12 -17.23 -1.86 -13.93
C SER A 12 -18.62 -1.18 -13.92
N PHE A 13 -19.47 -1.53 -12.95
CA PHE A 13 -20.79 -0.91 -12.83
C PHE A 13 -20.72 0.52 -12.27
N THR A 14 -19.91 0.71 -11.23
CA THR A 14 -19.75 2.02 -10.60
C THR A 14 -18.59 2.82 -11.19
N ARG A 15 -17.76 2.19 -12.02
CA ARG A 15 -16.52 2.73 -12.58
C ARG A 15 -15.59 3.26 -11.50
N THR A 16 -15.52 2.54 -10.39
CA THR A 16 -14.67 2.88 -9.26
C THR A 16 -13.67 1.79 -8.97
N ARG A 17 -12.55 2.18 -8.41
CA ARG A 17 -11.52 1.28 -7.91
C ARG A 17 -11.66 1.21 -6.39
N LYS A 18 -11.65 0.00 -5.85
CA LYS A 18 -11.77 -0.20 -4.41
C LYS A 18 -10.54 -0.93 -3.89
N ASP A 19 -9.81 -0.26 -3.03
CA ASP A 19 -8.64 -0.81 -2.34
C ASP A 19 -9.09 -1.57 -1.09
N LEU A 20 -8.32 -2.58 -0.69
CA LEU A 20 -8.56 -3.27 0.56
C LEU A 20 -8.38 -2.27 1.72
N TRP A 21 -9.34 -2.22 2.63
CA TRP A 21 -9.40 -1.27 3.77
C TRP A 21 -9.35 0.20 3.34
N GLY A 22 -9.63 0.49 2.07
CA GLY A 22 -9.61 1.84 1.52
C GLY A 22 -8.23 2.35 1.13
N TRP A 23 -7.15 1.57 1.30
CA TRP A 23 -5.79 2.03 1.00
C TRP A 23 -4.83 0.93 0.52
N ALA A 24 -5.04 -0.33 0.83
CA ALA A 24 -4.08 -1.38 0.45
C ALA A 24 -4.30 -1.84 -0.99
N ASP A 25 -3.27 -1.75 -1.81
CA ASP A 25 -3.26 -2.21 -3.19
C ASP A 25 -2.77 -3.64 -3.34
N LEU A 26 -1.84 -4.03 -2.47
CA LEU A 26 -1.21 -5.36 -2.46
C LEU A 26 -1.21 -5.94 -1.06
N LEU A 27 -1.36 -7.26 -0.98
CA LEU A 27 -0.99 -8.04 0.21
C LEU A 27 0.15 -8.98 -0.15
N ALA A 28 1.15 -9.01 0.71
CA ALA A 28 2.28 -9.92 0.58
C ALA A 28 2.36 -10.76 1.85
N ILE A 29 2.44 -12.07 1.70
CA ILE A 29 2.53 -12.97 2.83
C ILE A 29 3.75 -13.86 2.72
N ARG A 30 4.32 -14.18 3.85
CA ARG A 30 5.30 -15.24 4.03
C ARG A 30 5.14 -15.79 5.44
N ARG A 31 5.88 -16.85 5.76
CA ARG A 31 5.75 -17.50 7.06
C ARG A 31 5.87 -16.50 8.21
N GLY A 32 4.79 -16.40 9.00
CA GLY A 32 4.76 -15.53 10.18
C GLY A 32 4.61 -14.04 9.90
N GLU A 33 4.35 -13.65 8.64
CA GLU A 33 4.28 -12.24 8.28
C GLU A 33 3.19 -11.96 7.23
N VAL A 34 2.42 -10.91 7.47
CA VAL A 34 1.49 -10.34 6.49
C VAL A 34 1.85 -8.87 6.31
N LEU A 35 2.06 -8.46 5.08
CA LEU A 35 2.42 -7.09 4.70
C LEU A 35 1.36 -6.51 3.79
N ALA A 36 0.78 -5.37 4.19
CA ALA A 36 -0.15 -4.60 3.37
C ALA A 36 0.58 -3.40 2.77
N VAL A 37 0.44 -3.20 1.47
CA VAL A 37 1.20 -2.18 0.73
C VAL A 37 0.28 -1.25 -0.03
N GLN A 38 0.47 0.05 0.14
CA GLN A 38 -0.05 1.11 -0.72
C GLN A 38 1.04 1.49 -1.72
N VAL A 39 0.74 1.43 -3.01
CA VAL A 39 1.69 1.77 -4.09
C VAL A 39 1.31 3.11 -4.71
N THR A 40 2.29 3.96 -5.00
CA THR A 40 2.05 5.22 -5.67
C THR A 40 3.21 5.57 -6.60
N SER A 41 2.90 6.21 -7.72
CA SER A 41 3.91 6.76 -8.64
C SER A 41 4.34 8.18 -8.28
N GLU A 42 3.58 8.84 -7.41
CA GLU A 42 3.87 10.19 -6.94
C GLU A 42 3.09 10.48 -5.65
N GLY A 43 3.53 11.50 -4.90
CA GLY A 43 2.79 11.93 -3.72
C GLY A 43 2.88 10.96 -2.54
N VAL A 44 4.05 10.41 -2.25
CA VAL A 44 4.26 9.49 -1.13
C VAL A 44 3.73 10.06 0.19
N ALA A 45 4.01 11.33 0.47
CA ALA A 45 3.55 11.97 1.72
C ALA A 45 2.01 11.99 1.81
N ASN A 46 1.31 12.24 0.70
CA ASN A 46 -0.16 12.21 0.66
C ASN A 46 -0.70 10.80 0.90
N ARG A 47 -0.01 9.78 0.39
CA ARG A 47 -0.41 8.39 0.59
C ARG A 47 -0.17 7.93 2.02
N VAL A 48 0.93 8.34 2.62
CA VAL A 48 1.20 8.11 4.05
C VAL A 48 0.07 8.71 4.89
N LYS A 49 -0.30 9.95 4.61
CA LYS A 49 -1.41 10.61 5.31
C LYS A 49 -2.72 9.87 5.13
N LYS A 50 -3.03 9.43 3.90
CA LYS A 50 -4.24 8.66 3.60
C LYS A 50 -4.32 7.39 4.44
N VAL A 51 -3.22 6.66 4.54
CA VAL A 51 -3.16 5.43 5.34
C VAL A 51 -3.31 5.73 6.83
N MET A 52 -2.57 6.71 7.34
CA MET A 52 -2.61 7.06 8.76
C MET A 52 -3.94 7.64 9.21
N ASP A 53 -4.65 8.33 8.32
CA ASP A 53 -5.97 8.90 8.60
C ASP A 53 -7.10 7.87 8.45
N SER A 54 -6.81 6.67 7.94
CA SER A 54 -7.81 5.63 7.75
C SER A 54 -8.30 5.09 9.10
N GLU A 55 -9.60 4.84 9.21
CA GLU A 55 -10.20 4.23 10.40
C GLU A 55 -9.72 2.80 10.64
N THR A 56 -9.16 2.16 9.62
CA THR A 56 -8.74 0.75 9.68
C THR A 56 -7.33 0.56 10.20
N ILE A 57 -6.47 1.59 10.16
CA ILE A 57 -5.03 1.41 10.40
C ILE A 57 -4.71 0.84 11.80
N ALA A 58 -5.39 1.30 12.83
CA ALA A 58 -5.15 0.81 14.19
C ALA A 58 -5.46 -0.68 14.30
N ARG A 59 -6.58 -1.12 13.73
CA ARG A 59 -6.98 -2.54 13.76
C ARG A 59 -6.05 -3.42 12.95
N VAL A 60 -5.58 -2.93 11.80
CA VAL A 60 -4.64 -3.65 10.95
C VAL A 60 -3.32 -3.86 11.69
N ARG A 61 -2.82 -2.83 12.36
CA ARG A 61 -1.61 -2.92 13.18
C ARG A 61 -1.78 -3.86 14.36
N GLU A 62 -2.91 -3.78 15.08
CA GLU A 62 -3.21 -4.66 16.21
C GLU A 62 -3.24 -6.13 15.82
N ALA A 63 -3.65 -6.43 14.60
CA ALA A 63 -3.65 -7.79 14.06
C ALA A 63 -2.25 -8.31 13.71
N GLY A 64 -1.21 -7.49 13.86
CA GLY A 64 0.16 -7.87 13.53
C GLY A 64 0.51 -7.73 12.06
N VAL A 65 -0.33 -7.07 11.27
CA VAL A 65 -0.07 -6.82 9.85
C VAL A 65 0.92 -5.66 9.74
N ARG A 66 2.00 -5.86 8.98
CA ARG A 66 2.94 -4.79 8.64
C ARG A 66 2.34 -3.92 7.55
N VAL A 67 2.65 -2.63 7.58
CA VAL A 67 2.11 -1.64 6.66
C VAL A 67 3.25 -0.83 6.05
N GLU A 68 3.28 -0.77 4.71
CA GLU A 68 4.28 0.03 4.00
C GLU A 68 3.63 0.81 2.87
N VAL A 69 4.19 1.98 2.58
CA VAL A 69 3.87 2.76 1.38
C VAL A 69 5.09 2.69 0.46
N HIS A 70 4.89 2.19 -0.76
CA HIS A 70 5.92 2.07 -1.79
C HIS A 70 5.71 3.14 -2.85
N GLY A 71 6.64 4.08 -2.93
CA GLY A 71 6.63 5.14 -3.93
C GLY A 71 7.71 4.93 -4.99
N TRP A 72 7.37 5.27 -6.23
CA TRP A 72 8.29 5.23 -7.36
C TRP A 72 8.33 6.61 -8.00
N ARG A 73 9.52 7.13 -8.26
CA ARG A 73 9.68 8.37 -9.02
C ARG A 73 10.93 8.31 -9.87
N LYS A 74 10.93 9.07 -10.97
CA LYS A 74 12.12 9.28 -11.77
C LYS A 74 13.06 10.29 -11.08
N ASN A 75 14.34 9.96 -11.05
CA ASN A 75 15.37 10.92 -10.67
C ASN A 75 15.77 11.79 -11.87
N VAL A 76 16.71 12.72 -11.65
CA VAL A 76 17.19 13.63 -12.70
C VAL A 76 17.85 12.90 -13.89
N LYS A 77 18.30 11.66 -13.69
CA LYS A 77 18.91 10.83 -14.73
C LYS A 77 17.88 9.97 -15.47
N GLY A 78 16.58 10.14 -15.20
CA GLY A 78 15.51 9.37 -15.81
C GLY A 78 15.35 7.95 -15.29
N ARG A 79 16.03 7.59 -14.21
CA ARG A 79 15.89 6.28 -13.56
C ARG A 79 14.83 6.31 -12.48
N TYR A 80 14.09 5.22 -12.35
CA TYR A 80 13.13 5.08 -11.25
C TYR A 80 13.84 4.77 -9.94
N VAL A 81 13.44 5.51 -8.90
CA VAL A 81 13.93 5.31 -7.53
C VAL A 81 12.74 4.93 -6.66
N GLN A 82 12.88 3.85 -5.91
CA GLN A 82 11.87 3.41 -4.96
C GLN A 82 12.11 4.06 -3.60
N ARG A 83 11.01 4.52 -3.01
CA ARG A 83 10.98 4.96 -1.61
C ARG A 83 9.97 4.10 -0.84
N ILE A 84 10.43 3.49 0.24
CA ILE A 84 9.59 2.69 1.12
C ILE A 84 9.44 3.41 2.45
N VAL A 85 8.20 3.64 2.88
CA VAL A 85 7.90 4.20 4.19
C VAL A 85 7.19 3.11 5.00
N ASP A 86 7.78 2.72 6.11
CA ASP A 86 7.24 1.72 7.03
C ASP A 86 6.31 2.40 8.02
N LEU A 87 5.03 2.00 8.02
CA LEU A 87 4.00 2.51 8.91
C LEU A 87 3.51 1.45 9.91
N SER A 88 4.28 0.39 10.07
CA SER A 88 3.93 -0.73 10.95
C SER A 88 3.88 -0.35 12.44
#